data_3fbf43ff3fe0b5dd340df089c4f762f6
#
_entry.id   3fbf43ff3fe0b5dd340df089c4f762f6
#
_cell.length_a   1.000
_cell.length_b   1.000
_cell.length_c   1.000
_cell.angle_alpha   90.00
_cell.angle_beta   90.00
_cell.angle_gamma   90.00
#
_symmetry.space_group_name_H-M   'P 1'
#
loop_
_entity.id
_entity.type
_entity.pdbx_description
1 polymer ?
#
loop_
_entity_poly.entity_id
_entity_poly.type
_entity_poly.pdbx_seq_one_letter_code
_entity_poly.pdbx_strand_id
1 'polypeptide(L)'
;MQKFVFQKNVAESFDEIAVAWQIIENCGRLDNHPFTFSLDFKVSREDSYGNFTPAKVAYNGQSYEMVHILKLSDTPATNPNEVEIKNSMETGAINGDIIRDGRIISTKTNIASGQKAVFQFQPTIWIGTTQVEEGEVMNSAIIQTVNRELPLYGISSADIVMTGGGPGKDSTPFIFNLKNVNK
;
A
#
# COMPACT_ATOMS: atom_id res chain seq x y z
N MET A 1 -4.37 -12.64 -17.64
CA MET A 1 -4.42 -12.69 -16.16
C MET A 1 -3.65 -11.49 -15.64
N GLN A 2 -4.27 -10.71 -14.80
CA GLN A 2 -3.68 -9.53 -14.21
C GLN A 2 -2.67 -9.92 -13.12
N LYS A 3 -1.66 -9.07 -12.91
CA LYS A 3 -0.75 -9.10 -11.78
C LYS A 3 -1.02 -7.87 -10.93
N PHE A 4 -1.04 -8.03 -9.64
CA PHE A 4 -1.20 -6.91 -8.73
C PHE A 4 -0.02 -6.81 -7.77
N VAL A 5 0.35 -5.59 -7.46
CA VAL A 5 1.40 -5.25 -6.50
C VAL A 5 0.78 -4.46 -5.37
N PHE A 6 1.15 -4.77 -4.15
CA PHE A 6 0.70 -4.04 -2.98
C PHE A 6 1.77 -4.00 -1.89
N GLN A 7 1.55 -3.18 -0.89
CA GLN A 7 2.37 -3.09 0.30
C GLN A 7 1.52 -3.33 1.55
N LYS A 8 2.06 -4.02 2.52
CA LYS A 8 1.39 -4.24 3.80
C LYS A 8 1.86 -3.21 4.82
N ASN A 9 0.92 -2.69 5.58
CA ASN A 9 1.21 -2.04 6.85
C ASN A 9 1.56 -3.14 7.86
N VAL A 10 2.70 -3.03 8.52
CA VAL A 10 3.17 -3.99 9.51
C VAL A 10 2.97 -3.51 10.95
N ALA A 11 2.34 -2.35 11.14
CA ALA A 11 1.88 -1.92 12.44
C ALA A 11 0.75 -2.83 12.94
N GLU A 12 0.69 -3.09 14.23
CA GLU A 12 -0.43 -3.81 14.84
C GLU A 12 -1.71 -2.97 14.74
N SER A 13 -2.57 -3.33 13.79
CA SER A 13 -3.87 -2.68 13.59
C SER A 13 -4.89 -3.68 13.11
N PHE A 14 -6.03 -3.74 13.79
CA PHE A 14 -7.07 -4.75 13.55
C PHE A 14 -7.96 -4.48 12.33
N ASP A 15 -8.03 -3.27 11.81
CA ASP A 15 -8.95 -2.88 10.72
C ASP A 15 -8.21 -2.29 9.52
N GLU A 16 -7.05 -2.84 9.24
CA GLU A 16 -6.25 -2.37 8.14
C GLU A 16 -6.65 -3.02 6.83
N ILE A 17 -6.71 -2.19 5.82
CA ILE A 17 -7.03 -2.60 4.47
C ILE A 17 -5.84 -2.30 3.56
N ALA A 18 -5.15 -3.33 3.10
CA ALA A 18 -4.21 -3.21 2.00
C ALA A 18 -4.98 -2.94 0.70
N VAL A 19 -4.39 -2.13 -0.15
CA VAL A 19 -4.98 -1.72 -1.43
C VAL A 19 -4.08 -2.18 -2.57
N ALA A 20 -4.65 -2.66 -3.66
CA ALA A 20 -3.91 -2.99 -4.87
C ALA A 20 -3.33 -1.70 -5.48
N TRP A 21 -2.05 -1.46 -5.24
CA TRP A 21 -1.37 -0.22 -5.62
C TRP A 21 -1.05 -0.14 -7.11
N GLN A 22 -0.64 -1.24 -7.70
CA GLN A 22 -0.27 -1.32 -9.12
C GLN A 22 -0.88 -2.56 -9.74
N ILE A 23 -1.55 -2.39 -10.86
CA ILE A 23 -2.05 -3.48 -11.68
C ILE A 23 -1.23 -3.55 -12.96
N ILE A 24 -0.84 -4.76 -13.35
CA ILE A 24 -0.17 -5.05 -14.61
C ILE A 24 -1.10 -5.96 -15.40
N GLU A 25 -1.74 -5.38 -16.39
CA GLU A 25 -2.63 -6.10 -17.31
C GLU A 25 -1.85 -6.70 -18.48
N ASN A 26 -2.44 -7.70 -19.13
CA ASN A 26 -1.96 -8.26 -20.39
C ASN A 26 -0.48 -8.63 -20.40
N CYS A 27 0.04 -9.17 -19.30
CA CYS A 27 1.42 -9.61 -19.20
C CYS A 27 1.61 -10.92 -19.98
N GLY A 28 2.05 -10.81 -21.23
CA GLY A 28 2.40 -11.91 -22.10
C GLY A 28 3.85 -12.36 -21.98
N ARG A 29 4.23 -13.33 -22.78
CA ARG A 29 5.62 -13.81 -22.85
C ARG A 29 6.51 -12.72 -23.44
N LEU A 30 7.60 -12.38 -22.74
CA LEU A 30 8.58 -11.35 -23.10
C LEU A 30 8.05 -9.91 -23.01
N ASP A 31 6.85 -9.68 -22.47
CA ASP A 31 6.39 -8.33 -22.21
C ASP A 31 7.17 -7.70 -21.05
N ASN A 32 7.35 -6.38 -21.14
CA ASN A 32 8.02 -5.58 -20.14
C ASN A 32 7.11 -4.44 -19.70
N HIS A 33 6.89 -4.34 -18.41
CA HIS A 33 6.02 -3.34 -17.78
C HIS A 33 6.81 -2.56 -16.73
N PRO A 34 7.51 -1.48 -17.10
CA PRO A 34 8.28 -0.69 -16.16
C PRO A 34 7.38 0.06 -15.19
N PHE A 35 7.79 0.13 -13.92
CA PHE A 35 7.18 0.97 -12.91
C PHE A 35 8.22 1.46 -11.92
N THR A 36 7.91 2.56 -11.23
CA THR A 36 8.76 3.10 -10.17
C THR A 36 8.05 2.90 -8.84
N PHE A 37 8.79 2.44 -7.84
CA PHE A 37 8.34 2.32 -6.47
C PHE A 37 9.15 3.29 -5.60
N SER A 38 8.54 4.41 -5.22
CA SER A 38 9.14 5.39 -4.32
C SER A 38 8.96 4.96 -2.85
N LEU A 39 9.93 5.23 -2.00
CA LEU A 39 9.77 5.08 -0.55
C LEU A 39 9.05 6.28 0.09
N ASP A 40 8.96 7.40 -0.61
CA ASP A 40 8.23 8.58 -0.18
C ASP A 40 6.72 8.32 -0.22
N PHE A 41 6.00 8.88 0.73
CA PHE A 41 4.56 8.75 0.80
C PHE A 41 3.89 10.02 1.30
N LYS A 42 2.58 10.09 1.10
CA LYS A 42 1.72 11.18 1.54
C LYS A 42 0.59 10.61 2.38
N VAL A 43 0.04 11.44 3.23
CA VAL A 43 -1.18 11.15 4.00
C VAL A 43 -2.33 11.99 3.48
N SER A 44 -3.52 11.42 3.48
CA SER A 44 -4.77 12.11 3.25
C SER A 44 -5.86 11.58 4.19
N ARG A 45 -6.96 12.27 4.21
CA ARG A 45 -8.18 11.88 4.92
C ARG A 45 -9.33 11.85 3.93
N GLU A 46 -10.14 10.82 4.03
CA GLU A 46 -11.42 10.72 3.35
C GLU A 46 -12.56 10.86 4.38
N ASP A 47 -13.60 11.61 4.03
CA ASP A 47 -14.82 11.69 4.84
C ASP A 47 -15.84 10.61 4.44
N SER A 48 -16.95 10.55 5.18
CA SER A 48 -18.02 9.59 4.92
C SER A 48 -18.75 9.78 3.59
N TYR A 49 -18.48 10.86 2.87
CA TYR A 49 -19.03 11.18 1.55
C TYR A 49 -18.04 10.92 0.40
N GLY A 50 -16.85 10.39 0.71
CA GLY A 50 -15.81 10.15 -0.29
C GLY A 50 -15.00 11.37 -0.68
N ASN A 51 -15.04 12.48 0.09
CA ASN A 51 -14.22 13.64 -0.19
C ASN A 51 -12.86 13.52 0.48
N PHE A 52 -11.79 13.72 -0.30
CA PHE A 52 -10.42 13.69 0.17
C PHE A 52 -9.90 15.07 0.55
N THR A 53 -9.10 15.13 1.61
CA THR A 53 -8.27 16.32 1.85
C THR A 53 -7.08 16.31 0.89
N PRO A 54 -6.48 17.48 0.60
CA PRO A 54 -5.21 17.52 -0.12
C PRO A 54 -4.16 16.66 0.57
N ALA A 55 -3.49 15.81 -0.21
CA ALA A 55 -2.46 14.91 0.30
C ALA A 55 -1.24 15.71 0.79
N LYS A 56 -0.72 15.35 1.97
CA LYS A 56 0.48 15.96 2.57
C LYS A 56 1.63 14.97 2.57
N VAL A 57 2.82 15.43 2.21
CA VAL A 57 4.06 14.65 2.34
C VAL A 57 4.23 14.26 3.80
N ALA A 58 4.54 13.00 4.04
CA ALA A 58 4.68 12.44 5.37
C ALA A 58 5.99 11.70 5.53
N TYR A 59 6.50 11.69 6.75
CA TYR A 59 7.74 11.02 7.12
C TYR A 59 7.52 10.14 8.35
N ASN A 60 8.28 9.08 8.45
CA ASN A 60 8.30 8.23 9.65
C ASN A 60 8.59 9.07 10.90
N GLY A 61 7.95 8.72 11.99
CA GLY A 61 8.04 9.44 13.26
C GLY A 61 7.07 10.61 13.38
N GLN A 62 6.30 10.94 12.34
CA GLN A 62 5.33 12.03 12.35
C GLN A 62 3.91 11.53 12.65
N SER A 63 3.17 12.35 13.37
CA SER A 63 1.74 12.21 13.58
C SER A 63 1.00 13.35 12.88
N TYR A 64 -0.09 13.02 12.22
CA TYR A 64 -0.98 13.97 11.55
C TYR A 64 -2.32 13.96 12.27
N GLU A 65 -2.92 15.12 12.44
CA GLU A 65 -4.21 15.23 13.09
C GLU A 65 -5.24 15.92 12.23
N MET A 66 -6.46 15.40 12.28
CA MET A 66 -7.64 16.00 11.68
C MET A 66 -8.44 16.74 12.74
N VAL A 67 -8.48 18.07 12.63
CA VAL A 67 -9.35 18.94 13.46
C VAL A 67 -10.45 19.50 12.56
N HIS A 68 -10.11 20.42 11.67
CA HIS A 68 -10.94 20.90 10.56
C HIS A 68 -10.26 20.63 9.22
N ILE A 69 -8.94 20.62 9.24
CA ILE A 69 -8.06 20.25 8.14
C ILE A 69 -7.06 19.21 8.65
N LEU A 70 -6.54 18.42 7.73
CA LEU A 70 -5.44 17.51 8.05
C LEU A 70 -4.14 18.32 8.18
N LYS A 71 -3.51 18.32 9.33
CA LYS A 71 -2.27 19.02 9.61
C LYS A 71 -1.25 18.15 10.34
N LEU A 72 0.02 18.54 10.29
CA LEU A 72 1.05 17.93 11.14
C LEU A 72 0.71 18.24 12.61
N SER A 73 0.75 17.23 13.45
CA SER A 73 0.58 17.38 14.90
C SER A 73 1.84 17.89 15.55
N ASP A 74 1.69 18.64 16.63
CA ASP A 74 2.80 19.07 17.48
C ASP A 74 3.39 17.91 18.29
N THR A 75 2.66 16.80 18.39
CA THR A 75 3.10 15.57 19.05
C THR A 75 3.61 14.59 18.00
N PRO A 76 4.84 14.08 18.10
CA PRO A 76 5.35 13.07 17.17
C PRO A 76 4.59 11.74 17.29
N ALA A 77 4.79 10.85 16.33
CA ALA A 77 4.32 9.48 16.42
C ALA A 77 4.96 8.76 17.64
N THR A 78 4.23 7.78 18.16
CA THR A 78 4.68 7.01 19.32
C THR A 78 5.95 6.22 19.01
N ASN A 79 6.09 5.74 17.77
CA ASN A 79 7.25 5.01 17.31
C ASN A 79 7.90 5.76 16.12
N PRO A 80 9.24 5.94 16.10
CA PRO A 80 9.92 6.67 15.04
C PRO A 80 9.83 6.02 13.65
N ASN A 81 9.44 4.76 13.57
CA ASN A 81 9.25 4.04 12.29
C ASN A 81 7.81 4.06 11.80
N GLU A 82 6.92 4.73 12.51
CA GLU A 82 5.50 4.78 12.21
C GLU A 82 5.05 6.16 11.76
N VAL A 83 3.95 6.20 11.02
CA VAL A 83 3.19 7.42 10.75
C VAL A 83 1.81 7.25 11.34
N GLU A 84 1.32 8.28 12.01
CA GLU A 84 0.02 8.27 12.64
C GLU A 84 -0.93 9.27 11.97
N ILE A 85 -2.21 8.89 11.85
CA ILE A 85 -3.31 9.80 11.49
C ILE A 85 -4.31 9.76 12.62
N LYS A 86 -4.45 10.87 13.34
CA LYS A 86 -5.35 11.03 14.48
C LYS A 86 -6.61 11.78 14.08
N ASN A 87 -7.76 11.28 14.51
CA ASN A 87 -9.01 12.03 14.44
C ASN A 87 -9.19 12.87 15.72
N SER A 88 -8.89 14.16 15.62
CA SER A 88 -9.04 15.13 16.71
C SER A 88 -10.32 15.96 16.60
N MET A 89 -11.27 15.56 15.75
CA MET A 89 -12.59 16.18 15.69
C MET A 89 -13.42 15.79 16.93
N GLU A 90 -14.34 16.67 17.30
CA GLU A 90 -15.23 16.40 18.45
C GLU A 90 -16.20 15.26 18.17
N THR A 91 -16.62 15.09 16.92
CA THR A 91 -17.58 14.08 16.49
C THR A 91 -17.27 13.57 15.10
N GLY A 92 -17.77 12.39 14.79
CA GLY A 92 -17.64 11.76 13.48
C GLY A 92 -16.40 10.89 13.35
N ALA A 93 -16.43 9.99 12.39
CA ALA A 93 -15.32 9.13 12.01
C ALA A 93 -14.70 9.60 10.68
N ILE A 94 -13.45 9.28 10.48
CA ILE A 94 -12.73 9.54 9.23
C ILE A 94 -12.07 8.26 8.73
N ASN A 95 -11.76 8.22 7.44
CA ASN A 95 -10.80 7.27 6.89
C ASN A 95 -9.45 7.98 6.75
N GLY A 96 -8.38 7.28 7.04
CA GLY A 96 -7.02 7.77 6.87
C GLY A 96 -6.30 6.97 5.81
N ASP A 97 -5.68 7.66 4.84
CA ASP A 97 -5.08 7.04 3.66
C ASP A 97 -3.59 7.34 3.58
N ILE A 98 -2.85 6.33 3.15
CA ILE A 98 -1.45 6.47 2.73
C ILE A 98 -1.40 6.38 1.21
N ILE A 99 -0.75 7.37 0.61
CA ILE A 99 -0.62 7.52 -0.85
C ILE A 99 0.85 7.42 -1.21
N ARG A 100 1.15 6.61 -2.22
CA ARG A 100 2.48 6.48 -2.81
C ARG A 100 2.38 6.56 -4.32
N ASP A 101 3.23 7.41 -4.93
CA ASP A 101 3.23 7.65 -6.38
C ASP A 101 1.82 7.96 -6.93
N GLY A 102 1.05 8.77 -6.19
CA GLY A 102 -0.30 9.20 -6.56
C GLY A 102 -1.41 8.16 -6.37
N ARG A 103 -1.12 7.01 -5.77
CA ARG A 103 -2.08 5.91 -5.54
C ARG A 103 -2.19 5.56 -4.07
N ILE A 104 -3.39 5.20 -3.63
CA ILE A 104 -3.60 4.70 -2.27
C ILE A 104 -2.97 3.32 -2.15
N ILE A 105 -2.17 3.11 -1.11
CA ILE A 105 -1.54 1.83 -0.78
C ILE A 105 -2.12 1.18 0.47
N SER A 106 -2.70 1.97 1.36
CA SER A 106 -3.34 1.49 2.58
C SER A 106 -4.38 2.49 3.05
N THR A 107 -5.48 1.99 3.56
CA THR A 107 -6.56 2.77 4.16
C THR A 107 -6.92 2.19 5.51
N LYS A 108 -7.06 3.05 6.51
CA LYS A 108 -7.70 2.73 7.79
C LYS A 108 -9.06 3.39 7.81
N THR A 109 -10.10 2.59 7.90
CA THR A 109 -11.49 3.07 7.93
C THR A 109 -11.98 3.31 9.36
N ASN A 110 -12.97 4.18 9.49
CA ASN A 110 -13.72 4.40 10.73
C ASN A 110 -12.85 4.79 11.94
N ILE A 111 -11.86 5.66 11.74
CA ILE A 111 -11.10 6.23 12.85
C ILE A 111 -12.03 7.15 13.61
N ALA A 112 -12.52 6.70 14.77
CA ALA A 112 -13.46 7.47 15.58
C ALA A 112 -12.80 8.69 16.21
N SER A 113 -13.63 9.64 16.66
CA SER A 113 -13.17 10.81 17.42
C SER A 113 -12.24 10.41 18.57
N GLY A 114 -11.10 11.05 18.69
CA GLY A 114 -10.08 10.77 19.69
C GLY A 114 -9.18 9.55 19.40
N GLN A 115 -9.48 8.76 18.38
CA GLN A 115 -8.67 7.61 17.97
C GLN A 115 -7.63 7.98 16.91
N LYS A 116 -6.67 7.08 16.70
CA LYS A 116 -5.64 7.20 15.66
C LYS A 116 -5.47 5.91 14.88
N ALA A 117 -5.08 6.05 13.62
CA ALA A 117 -4.54 4.98 12.80
C ALA A 117 -3.01 5.03 12.84
N VAL A 118 -2.39 3.87 12.84
CA VAL A 118 -0.93 3.72 12.83
C VAL A 118 -0.51 2.97 11.58
N PHE A 119 0.48 3.48 10.87
CA PHE A 119 1.00 2.88 9.66
C PHE A 119 2.51 2.70 9.77
N GLN A 120 2.99 1.51 9.43
CA GLN A 120 4.40 1.18 9.32
C GLN A 120 4.63 0.35 8.07
N PHE A 121 5.52 0.80 7.18
CA PHE A 121 5.85 0.09 5.95
C PHE A 121 7.32 -0.31 5.95
N GLN A 122 7.57 -1.54 5.59
CA GLN A 122 8.91 -2.03 5.26
C GLN A 122 9.16 -1.81 3.77
N PRO A 123 10.43 -1.68 3.32
CA PRO A 123 10.77 -1.61 1.90
C PRO A 123 10.60 -2.99 1.23
N THR A 124 9.37 -3.45 1.21
CA THR A 124 8.96 -4.77 0.69
C THR A 124 7.67 -4.58 -0.08
N ILE A 125 7.57 -5.21 -1.24
CA ILE A 125 6.33 -5.32 -2.00
C ILE A 125 5.88 -6.78 -2.07
N TRP A 126 4.58 -6.96 -2.16
CA TRP A 126 3.94 -8.25 -2.39
C TRP A 126 3.32 -8.26 -3.78
N ILE A 127 3.47 -9.37 -4.47
CA ILE A 127 2.94 -9.55 -5.81
C ILE A 127 2.09 -10.82 -5.89
N GLY A 128 0.96 -10.73 -6.56
CA GLY A 128 0.04 -11.83 -6.74
C GLY A 128 -0.60 -11.83 -8.13
N THR A 129 -1.37 -12.86 -8.42
CA THR A 129 -2.06 -13.06 -9.69
C THR A 129 -3.53 -13.34 -9.44
N THR A 130 -4.38 -12.36 -9.71
CA THR A 130 -5.83 -12.50 -9.67
C THR A 130 -6.47 -11.36 -10.46
N GLN A 131 -7.80 -11.31 -10.49
CA GLN A 131 -8.51 -10.16 -11.03
C GLN A 131 -8.84 -9.21 -9.88
N VAL A 132 -8.21 -8.04 -9.89
CA VAL A 132 -8.46 -6.92 -8.98
C VAL A 132 -8.39 -5.62 -9.77
N GLU A 133 -9.01 -4.57 -9.28
CA GLU A 133 -8.89 -3.23 -9.84
C GLU A 133 -7.85 -2.40 -9.07
N GLU A 134 -7.22 -1.46 -9.76
CA GLU A 134 -6.29 -0.53 -9.11
C GLU A 134 -7.06 0.32 -8.09
N GLY A 135 -6.51 0.40 -6.87
CA GLY A 135 -7.19 1.04 -5.76
C GLY A 135 -8.22 0.15 -5.04
N GLU A 136 -8.43 -1.08 -5.52
CA GLU A 136 -9.34 -2.02 -4.86
C GLU A 136 -8.79 -2.47 -3.50
N VAL A 137 -9.70 -2.50 -2.54
CA VAL A 137 -9.43 -3.01 -1.21
C VAL A 137 -9.18 -4.51 -1.25
N MET A 138 -8.05 -4.91 -0.68
CA MET A 138 -7.61 -6.30 -0.64
C MET A 138 -8.28 -7.04 0.53
N ASN A 139 -9.21 -7.90 0.24
CA ASN A 139 -9.76 -8.81 1.26
C ASN A 139 -8.82 -10.01 1.51
N SER A 140 -9.09 -10.77 2.57
CA SER A 140 -8.28 -11.92 2.97
C SER A 140 -8.16 -12.99 1.88
N ALA A 141 -9.19 -13.19 1.07
CA ALA A 141 -9.17 -14.16 -0.02
C ALA A 141 -8.19 -13.72 -1.13
N ILE A 142 -8.16 -12.43 -1.48
CA ILE A 142 -7.20 -11.87 -2.44
C ILE A 142 -5.78 -11.97 -1.87
N ILE A 143 -5.57 -11.61 -0.61
CA ILE A 143 -4.25 -11.69 0.04
C ILE A 143 -3.70 -13.12 0.05
N GLN A 144 -4.55 -14.12 0.15
CA GLN A 144 -4.14 -15.53 0.04
C GLN A 144 -3.64 -15.93 -1.35
N THR A 145 -3.93 -15.16 -2.39
CA THR A 145 -3.42 -15.39 -3.76
C THR A 145 -2.02 -14.78 -3.99
N VAL A 146 -1.40 -14.26 -2.95
CA VAL A 146 -0.04 -13.70 -3.04
C VAL A 146 0.96 -14.81 -3.38
N ASN A 147 1.68 -14.62 -4.46
CA ASN A 147 2.65 -15.58 -4.95
C ASN A 147 4.06 -15.32 -4.39
N ARG A 148 4.38 -14.05 -4.10
CA ARG A 148 5.74 -13.70 -3.69
C ARG A 148 5.79 -12.42 -2.86
N GLU A 149 6.65 -12.45 -1.86
CA GLU A 149 7.18 -11.29 -1.13
C GLU A 149 8.56 -10.94 -1.71
N LEU A 150 8.78 -9.67 -2.04
CA LEU A 150 10.01 -9.16 -2.63
C LEU A 150 10.58 -8.05 -1.75
N PRO A 151 11.66 -8.31 -0.98
CA PRO A 151 12.33 -7.27 -0.22
C PRO A 151 13.12 -6.37 -1.16
N LEU A 152 12.99 -5.05 -0.97
CA LEU A 152 13.62 -4.01 -1.80
C LEU A 152 14.70 -3.22 -1.02
N TYR A 153 15.05 -3.63 0.18
CA TYR A 153 16.03 -2.92 1.00
C TYR A 153 17.39 -2.80 0.30
N GLY A 154 17.86 -1.56 0.16
CA GLY A 154 19.14 -1.26 -0.50
C GLY A 154 19.16 -1.53 -2.01
N ILE A 155 18.01 -1.70 -2.64
CA ILE A 155 17.91 -1.90 -4.09
C ILE A 155 17.51 -0.58 -4.75
N SER A 156 18.34 -0.13 -5.72
CA SER A 156 18.04 1.05 -6.54
C SER A 156 17.26 0.69 -7.81
N SER A 157 17.50 -0.46 -8.38
CA SER A 157 16.73 -1.00 -9.51
C SER A 157 16.83 -2.52 -9.58
N ALA A 158 15.82 -3.17 -10.10
CA ALA A 158 15.81 -4.61 -10.37
C ALA A 158 14.74 -4.96 -11.40
N ASP A 159 14.87 -6.12 -12.00
CA ASP A 159 13.83 -6.74 -12.81
C ASP A 159 13.03 -7.74 -11.95
N ILE A 160 11.72 -7.64 -11.96
CA ILE A 160 10.84 -8.68 -11.43
C ILE A 160 10.51 -9.62 -12.58
N VAL A 161 11.09 -10.80 -12.57
CA VAL A 161 10.87 -11.81 -13.60
C VAL A 161 9.83 -12.80 -13.16
N MET A 162 8.73 -12.87 -13.90
CA MET A 162 7.69 -13.86 -13.73
C MET A 162 7.96 -15.08 -14.63
N THR A 163 7.88 -16.25 -14.04
CA THR A 163 7.95 -17.54 -14.74
C THR A 163 6.76 -18.41 -14.36
N GLY A 164 6.48 -19.45 -15.14
CA GLY A 164 5.34 -20.32 -14.91
C GLY A 164 4.15 -20.02 -15.82
N GLY A 165 2.99 -20.54 -15.47
CA GLY A 165 1.81 -20.53 -16.33
C GLY A 165 1.85 -21.66 -17.35
N GLY A 166 1.15 -21.50 -18.46
CA GLY A 166 1.00 -22.49 -19.52
C GLY A 166 -0.48 -22.89 -19.71
N PRO A 167 -0.80 -23.58 -20.79
CA PRO A 167 -2.16 -23.99 -21.09
C PRO A 167 -2.56 -25.27 -20.35
N GLY A 168 -3.81 -25.30 -19.89
CA GLY A 168 -4.46 -26.50 -19.39
C GLY A 168 -3.76 -27.20 -18.22
N LYS A 169 -3.71 -28.52 -18.26
CA LYS A 169 -3.16 -29.36 -17.17
C LYS A 169 -1.63 -29.26 -16.99
N ASP A 170 -0.93 -28.72 -17.96
CA ASP A 170 0.52 -28.52 -17.92
C ASP A 170 0.91 -27.13 -17.35
N SER A 171 -0.10 -26.38 -16.87
CA SER A 171 0.13 -25.09 -16.22
C SER A 171 0.90 -25.26 -14.91
N THR A 172 1.94 -24.46 -14.74
CA THR A 172 2.73 -24.38 -13.50
C THR A 172 2.39 -23.12 -12.73
N PRO A 173 2.54 -23.10 -11.40
CA PRO A 173 2.36 -21.89 -10.61
C PRO A 173 3.24 -20.75 -11.10
N PHE A 174 2.73 -19.53 -11.02
CA PHE A 174 3.54 -18.34 -11.28
C PHE A 174 4.54 -18.12 -10.15
N ILE A 175 5.79 -17.86 -10.53
CA ILE A 175 6.90 -17.58 -9.63
C ILE A 175 7.50 -16.23 -10.01
N PHE A 176 7.73 -15.37 -9.03
CA PHE A 176 8.33 -14.04 -9.20
C PHE A 176 9.71 -14.01 -8.53
N ASN A 177 10.71 -13.56 -9.25
CA ASN A 177 12.08 -13.44 -8.75
C ASN A 177 12.69 -12.10 -9.17
N LEU A 178 13.53 -11.54 -8.28
CA LEU A 178 14.35 -10.39 -8.62
C LEU A 178 15.58 -10.85 -9.42
N LYS A 179 15.87 -10.16 -10.51
CA LYS A 179 17.08 -10.31 -11.33
C LYS A 179 17.67 -8.94 -11.63
N ASN A 180 18.91 -8.91 -12.13
CA ASN A 180 19.61 -7.68 -12.49
C ASN A 180 19.54 -6.60 -11.39
N VAL A 181 19.77 -7.05 -10.14
CA VAL A 181 19.65 -6.20 -8.94
C VAL A 181 20.82 -5.24 -8.85
N ASN A 182 20.55 -3.94 -8.87
CA ASN A 182 21.49 -2.88 -8.57
C ASN A 182 21.22 -2.30 -7.17
N LYS A 183 22.27 -2.05 -6.41
CA LYS A 183 22.22 -1.49 -5.06
C LYS A 183 22.67 -0.03 -5.06
#